data_e88b3b891b7e55b20b0c3e149eadad75
#
_entry.id   e88b3b891b7e55b20b0c3e149eadad75
#
_cell.length_a   1.000
_cell.length_b   1.000
_cell.length_c   1.000
_cell.angle_alpha   90.00
_cell.angle_beta   90.00
_cell.angle_gamma   90.00
#
_symmetry.space_group_name_H-M   'P 1'
#
loop_
_entity.id
_entity.type
_entity.pdbx_description
1 polymer ?
#
loop_
_entity_poly.entity_id
_entity_poly.type
_entity_poly.pdbx_seq_one_letter_code
_entity_poly.pdbx_strand_id
1 'polypeptide(L)'
;MHYACSDIHGQYDTFLRMLQLIEFTEEDEMYILGDVIDRGPKPIELLLYICEHQNIKLLMGNHEYMMIRAARHKEMNLWARNGCRTTLHQLQNLSETSIEKILQLIEKLPLLIPNVQVEEKSYYLTHAGMIDQIITEPLYLSEVENEQIFNIVWDRKLAMGEYPQDILSAQVYEYYENSIVLFGHTISDRCAFGKTDKEGGPCISRNRNIINLDCGCAKKQKLGCLRLEDFKEFYLNV
;
A
#
# COMPACT_ATOMS: atom_id res chain seq x y z
N MET A 1 5.72 17.54 -6.66
CA MET A 1 4.35 16.95 -6.69
C MET A 1 4.29 15.75 -5.75
N HIS A 2 3.06 15.38 -5.31
CA HIS A 2 2.84 14.21 -4.45
C HIS A 2 2.03 13.17 -5.20
N TYR A 3 2.50 11.93 -5.15
CA TYR A 3 1.88 10.80 -5.85
C TYR A 3 1.57 9.67 -4.89
N ALA A 4 0.59 8.83 -5.23
CA ALA A 4 0.31 7.61 -4.49
C ALA A 4 0.00 6.44 -5.43
N CYS A 5 0.47 5.24 -5.08
CA CYS A 5 0.12 3.97 -5.74
C CYS A 5 0.06 2.85 -4.69
N SER A 6 -0.35 1.64 -5.10
CA SER A 6 -0.51 0.51 -4.19
C SER A 6 -0.30 -0.83 -4.91
N ASP A 7 -0.02 -1.90 -4.12
CA ASP A 7 -0.10 -3.30 -4.55
C ASP A 7 0.73 -3.62 -5.81
N ILE A 8 1.99 -3.18 -5.84
CA ILE A 8 2.87 -3.30 -7.02
C ILE A 8 3.36 -4.74 -7.21
N HIS A 9 3.51 -5.49 -6.12
CA HIS A 9 3.84 -6.92 -6.13
C HIS A 9 4.97 -7.32 -7.08
N GLY A 10 6.18 -6.85 -6.83
CA GLY A 10 7.37 -7.24 -7.58
C GLY A 10 7.41 -6.84 -9.05
N GLN A 11 6.49 -5.98 -9.51
CA GLN A 11 6.48 -5.47 -10.89
C GLN A 11 7.43 -4.28 -11.04
N TYR A 12 8.71 -4.52 -10.74
CA TYR A 12 9.76 -3.51 -10.69
C TYR A 12 9.88 -2.70 -11.98
N ASP A 13 9.94 -3.39 -13.13
CA ASP A 13 10.08 -2.72 -14.42
C ASP A 13 8.87 -1.83 -14.75
N THR A 14 7.67 -2.27 -14.37
CA THR A 14 6.44 -1.47 -14.52
C THR A 14 6.47 -0.25 -13.60
N PHE A 15 6.98 -0.40 -12.37
CA PHE A 15 7.13 0.72 -11.46
C PHE A 15 8.12 1.77 -11.99
N LEU A 16 9.29 1.36 -12.50
CA LEU A 16 10.24 2.29 -13.12
C LEU A 16 9.65 3.04 -14.34
N ARG A 17 8.85 2.33 -15.15
CA ARG A 17 8.11 2.97 -16.25
C ARG A 17 7.05 3.95 -15.75
N MET A 18 6.43 3.69 -14.59
CA MET A 18 5.50 4.63 -13.97
C MET A 18 6.22 5.90 -13.54
N LEU A 19 7.38 5.79 -12.89
CA LEU A 19 8.19 6.97 -12.53
C LEU A 19 8.59 7.79 -13.76
N GLN A 20 8.93 7.14 -14.87
CA GLN A 20 9.20 7.83 -16.15
C GLN A 20 7.95 8.52 -16.71
N LEU A 21 6.79 7.84 -16.69
CA LEU A 21 5.53 8.38 -17.21
C LEU A 21 5.06 9.64 -16.49
N ILE A 22 5.28 9.70 -15.17
CA ILE A 22 4.92 10.86 -14.35
C ILE A 22 6.05 11.90 -14.26
N GLU A 23 7.20 11.65 -14.94
CA GLU A 23 8.40 12.50 -14.89
C GLU A 23 8.87 12.76 -13.45
N PHE A 24 8.85 11.69 -12.62
CA PHE A 24 9.18 11.75 -11.19
C PHE A 24 10.61 12.20 -10.95
N THR A 25 10.81 13.18 -10.06
CA THR A 25 12.09 13.80 -9.72
C THR A 25 12.38 13.70 -8.22
N GLU A 26 13.56 14.14 -7.79
CA GLU A 26 13.95 14.21 -6.36
C GLU A 26 13.12 15.25 -5.57
N GLU A 27 12.48 16.19 -6.25
CA GLU A 27 11.60 17.21 -5.63
C GLU A 27 10.16 16.71 -5.42
N ASP A 28 9.81 15.55 -5.99
CA ASP A 28 8.50 14.92 -5.85
C ASP A 28 8.49 13.95 -4.68
N GLU A 29 7.32 13.63 -4.15
CA GLU A 29 7.13 12.63 -3.11
C GLU A 29 6.14 11.55 -3.57
N MET A 30 6.50 10.26 -3.34
CA MET A 30 5.68 9.11 -3.68
C MET A 30 5.28 8.35 -2.41
N TYR A 31 4.00 8.04 -2.27
CA TYR A 31 3.47 7.17 -1.22
C TYR A 31 3.05 5.83 -1.84
N ILE A 32 3.60 4.72 -1.34
CA ILE A 32 3.23 3.37 -1.74
C ILE A 32 2.50 2.71 -0.58
N LEU A 33 1.24 2.34 -0.78
CA LEU A 33 0.36 1.87 0.28
C LEU A 33 0.54 0.37 0.62
N GLY A 34 1.77 -0.15 0.50
CA GLY A 34 2.11 -1.53 0.82
C GLY A 34 2.04 -2.50 -0.36
N ASP A 35 2.30 -3.77 -0.06
CA ASP A 35 2.28 -4.89 -0.98
C ASP A 35 3.22 -4.71 -2.20
N VAL A 36 4.50 -4.43 -1.92
CA VAL A 36 5.54 -4.34 -2.96
C VAL A 36 6.21 -5.68 -3.25
N ILE A 37 6.22 -6.59 -2.27
CA ILE A 37 6.80 -7.93 -2.43
C ILE A 37 5.79 -8.95 -2.97
N ASP A 38 6.27 -10.15 -3.27
CA ASP A 38 5.54 -11.34 -3.73
C ASP A 38 4.97 -11.24 -5.16
N ARG A 39 4.53 -12.39 -5.66
CA ARG A 39 3.80 -12.60 -6.93
C ARG A 39 4.57 -12.25 -8.19
N GLY A 40 5.02 -11.02 -8.34
CA GLY A 40 5.75 -10.54 -9.50
C GLY A 40 7.21 -10.99 -9.57
N PRO A 41 7.93 -10.67 -10.64
CA PRO A 41 9.24 -11.26 -10.92
C PRO A 41 10.39 -10.71 -10.07
N LYS A 42 10.33 -9.47 -9.60
CA LYS A 42 11.44 -8.76 -8.95
C LYS A 42 11.05 -8.10 -7.62
N PRO A 43 10.52 -8.88 -6.63
CA PRO A 43 10.01 -8.30 -5.38
C PRO A 43 11.09 -7.67 -4.50
N ILE A 44 12.27 -8.28 -4.38
CA ILE A 44 13.34 -7.77 -3.51
C ILE A 44 14.05 -6.58 -4.16
N GLU A 45 14.27 -6.60 -5.47
CA GLU A 45 14.84 -5.45 -6.18
C GLU A 45 13.92 -4.22 -6.05
N LEU A 46 12.60 -4.42 -6.17
CA LEU A 46 11.63 -3.34 -6.00
C LEU A 46 11.67 -2.77 -4.58
N LEU A 47 11.64 -3.65 -3.57
CA LEU A 47 11.69 -3.23 -2.16
C LEU A 47 12.97 -2.43 -1.87
N LEU A 48 14.13 -2.92 -2.28
CA LEU A 48 15.41 -2.26 -2.06
C LEU A 48 15.48 -0.92 -2.78
N TYR A 49 15.04 -0.87 -4.05
CA TYR A 49 14.95 0.38 -4.80
C TYR A 49 14.13 1.44 -4.06
N ILE A 50 12.94 1.07 -3.58
CA ILE A 50 12.06 1.97 -2.84
C ILE A 50 12.74 2.46 -1.55
N CYS A 51 13.33 1.55 -0.77
CA CYS A 51 13.99 1.89 0.50
C CYS A 51 15.27 2.75 0.34
N GLU A 52 15.90 2.74 -0.82
CA GLU A 52 17.07 3.58 -1.15
C GLU A 52 16.68 5.03 -1.49
N HIS A 53 15.41 5.29 -1.88
CA HIS A 53 14.94 6.61 -2.27
C HIS A 53 14.17 7.30 -1.14
N GLN A 54 14.75 8.33 -0.55
CA GLN A 54 14.16 9.01 0.63
C GLN A 54 12.82 9.69 0.34
N ASN A 55 12.58 10.07 -0.89
CA ASN A 55 11.34 10.70 -1.36
C ASN A 55 10.26 9.69 -1.79
N ILE A 56 10.51 8.38 -1.59
CA ILE A 56 9.50 7.32 -1.74
C ILE A 56 9.20 6.74 -0.36
N LYS A 57 7.96 6.90 0.09
CA LYS A 57 7.47 6.42 1.39
C LYS A 57 6.66 5.16 1.19
N LEU A 58 7.09 4.07 1.80
CA LEU A 58 6.41 2.76 1.73
C LEU A 58 5.69 2.49 3.05
N LEU A 59 4.40 2.11 2.98
CA LEU A 59 3.65 1.54 4.08
C LEU A 59 3.82 0.02 4.09
N MET A 60 3.66 -0.59 5.27
CA MET A 60 3.58 -2.04 5.39
C MET A 60 2.21 -2.53 4.92
N GLY A 61 2.19 -3.38 3.89
CA GLY A 61 1.01 -4.15 3.51
C GLY A 61 0.96 -5.52 4.20
N ASN A 62 -0.08 -6.29 3.91
CA ASN A 62 -0.21 -7.62 4.50
C ASN A 62 0.88 -8.58 3.98
N HIS A 63 1.44 -8.39 2.81
CA HIS A 63 2.52 -9.22 2.29
C HIS A 63 3.83 -8.98 3.04
N GLU A 64 4.21 -7.74 3.30
CA GLU A 64 5.35 -7.39 4.16
C GLU A 64 5.15 -7.93 5.58
N TYR A 65 3.95 -7.79 6.15
CA TYR A 65 3.62 -8.33 7.47
C TYR A 65 3.73 -9.86 7.51
N MET A 66 3.20 -10.57 6.50
CA MET A 66 3.34 -12.04 6.42
C MET A 66 4.79 -12.49 6.36
N MET A 67 5.66 -11.77 5.65
CA MET A 67 7.09 -12.07 5.59
C MET A 67 7.75 -11.95 6.98
N ILE A 68 7.44 -10.89 7.73
CA ILE A 68 7.95 -10.72 9.12
C ILE A 68 7.43 -11.83 10.02
N ARG A 69 6.13 -12.16 9.96
CA ARG A 69 5.55 -13.26 10.75
C ARG A 69 6.20 -14.60 10.43
N ALA A 70 6.46 -14.87 9.16
CA ALA A 70 7.16 -16.11 8.74
C ALA A 70 8.59 -16.17 9.28
N ALA A 71 9.34 -15.07 9.19
CA ALA A 71 10.73 -15.02 9.61
C ALA A 71 10.90 -15.03 11.14
N ARG A 72 10.13 -14.23 11.88
CA ARG A 72 10.28 -14.05 13.32
C ARG A 72 9.48 -15.06 14.15
N HIS A 73 8.32 -15.53 13.66
CA HIS A 73 7.41 -16.39 14.41
C HIS A 73 7.20 -17.77 13.78
N LYS A 74 7.88 -18.09 12.67
CA LYS A 74 7.76 -19.36 11.93
C LYS A 74 6.37 -19.61 11.34
N GLU A 75 5.60 -18.55 11.09
CA GLU A 75 4.21 -18.62 10.57
C GLU A 75 4.19 -18.62 9.04
N MET A 76 4.85 -19.61 8.42
CA MET A 76 5.02 -19.68 6.96
C MET A 76 3.72 -19.97 6.19
N ASN A 77 2.76 -20.68 6.81
CA ASN A 77 1.59 -21.20 6.09
C ASN A 77 0.72 -20.10 5.43
N LEU A 78 0.53 -18.98 6.11
CA LEU A 78 -0.28 -17.89 5.59
C LEU A 78 0.42 -17.23 4.40
N TRP A 79 1.71 -16.93 4.53
CA TRP A 79 2.51 -16.31 3.48
C TRP A 79 2.63 -17.23 2.24
N ALA A 80 2.84 -18.55 2.44
CA ALA A 80 2.91 -19.52 1.35
C ALA A 80 1.64 -19.57 0.49
N ARG A 81 0.46 -19.48 1.12
CA ARG A 81 -0.85 -19.45 0.43
C ARG A 81 -1.11 -18.16 -0.33
N ASN A 82 -0.40 -17.08 0.00
CA ASN A 82 -0.59 -15.75 -0.58
C ASN A 82 0.43 -15.38 -1.67
N GLY A 83 1.34 -16.30 -2.07
CA GLY A 83 2.17 -16.14 -3.26
C GLY A 83 3.61 -15.68 -3.01
N CYS A 84 4.20 -16.06 -1.86
CA CYS A 84 5.57 -15.72 -1.47
C CYS A 84 6.69 -16.34 -2.34
N ARG A 85 6.35 -17.20 -3.31
CA ARG A 85 7.32 -18.03 -4.04
C ARG A 85 8.44 -17.20 -4.70
N THR A 86 8.11 -16.10 -5.33
CA THR A 86 9.08 -15.25 -6.02
C THR A 86 10.02 -14.54 -5.05
N THR A 87 9.47 -14.05 -3.93
CA THR A 87 10.27 -13.46 -2.84
C THR A 87 11.23 -14.49 -2.24
N LEU A 88 10.74 -15.68 -1.89
CA LEU A 88 11.58 -16.75 -1.36
C LEU A 88 12.70 -17.14 -2.34
N HIS A 89 12.40 -17.25 -3.63
CA HIS A 89 13.39 -17.56 -4.65
C HIS A 89 14.52 -16.51 -4.70
N GLN A 90 14.20 -15.24 -4.58
CA GLN A 90 15.21 -14.17 -4.55
C GLN A 90 16.02 -14.18 -3.24
N LEU A 91 15.36 -14.38 -2.10
CA LEU A 91 16.04 -14.49 -0.81
C LEU A 91 17.02 -15.64 -0.73
N GLN A 92 16.75 -16.80 -1.38
CA GLN A 92 17.66 -17.94 -1.41
C GLN A 92 19.04 -17.62 -2.00
N ASN A 93 19.16 -16.57 -2.80
CA ASN A 93 20.41 -16.14 -3.41
C ASN A 93 21.16 -15.09 -2.57
N LEU A 94 20.65 -14.74 -1.40
CA LEU A 94 21.22 -13.73 -0.52
C LEU A 94 21.87 -14.37 0.72
N SER A 95 22.84 -13.68 1.30
CA SER A 95 23.41 -14.07 2.59
C SER A 95 22.40 -13.86 3.73
N GLU A 96 22.53 -14.63 4.82
CA GLU A 96 21.70 -14.43 6.03
C GLU A 96 21.76 -13.01 6.54
N THR A 97 22.93 -12.36 6.49
CA THR A 97 23.10 -10.97 6.89
C THR A 97 22.30 -10.01 5.99
N SER A 98 22.23 -10.28 4.68
CA SER A 98 21.45 -9.48 3.76
C SER A 98 19.94 -9.67 3.99
N ILE A 99 19.51 -10.89 4.23
CA ILE A 99 18.12 -11.21 4.58
C ILE A 99 17.71 -10.47 5.87
N GLU A 100 18.57 -10.53 6.90
CA GLU A 100 18.30 -9.85 8.17
C GLU A 100 18.17 -8.32 7.99
N LYS A 101 19.01 -7.69 7.15
CA LYS A 101 18.87 -6.28 6.80
C LYS A 101 17.53 -5.96 6.13
N ILE A 102 17.09 -6.82 5.20
CA ILE A 102 15.79 -6.67 4.53
C ILE A 102 14.65 -6.75 5.55
N LEU A 103 14.70 -7.72 6.47
CA LEU A 103 13.69 -7.85 7.53
C LEU A 103 13.65 -6.59 8.41
N GLN A 104 14.81 -6.07 8.80
CA GLN A 104 14.90 -4.84 9.59
C GLN A 104 14.40 -3.59 8.85
N LEU A 105 14.54 -3.52 7.51
CA LEU A 105 13.93 -2.47 6.71
C LEU A 105 12.41 -2.58 6.75
N ILE A 106 11.85 -3.77 6.53
CA ILE A 106 10.41 -4.01 6.56
C ILE A 106 9.82 -3.71 7.95
N GLU A 107 10.49 -4.13 9.04
CA GLU A 107 10.03 -3.89 10.42
C GLU A 107 9.93 -2.40 10.78
N LYS A 108 10.65 -1.54 10.06
CA LYS A 108 10.62 -0.08 10.23
C LYS A 108 9.58 0.63 9.36
N LEU A 109 8.87 -0.09 8.51
CA LEU A 109 7.81 0.50 7.68
C LEU A 109 6.63 0.92 8.57
N PRO A 110 6.05 2.11 8.34
CA PRO A 110 4.82 2.49 9.01
C PRO A 110 3.65 1.63 8.50
N LEU A 111 2.72 1.29 9.38
CA LEU A 111 1.45 0.63 9.06
C LEU A 111 0.47 1.59 8.41
N LEU A 112 0.46 2.83 8.88
CA LEU A 112 -0.34 3.92 8.33
C LEU A 112 0.35 5.26 8.54
N ILE A 113 0.02 6.25 7.72
CA ILE A 113 0.49 7.62 7.83
C ILE A 113 -0.74 8.54 7.82
N PRO A 114 -1.10 9.15 8.97
CA PRO A 114 -2.21 10.09 9.05
C PRO A 114 -1.74 11.49 8.65
N ASN A 115 -2.70 12.38 8.40
CA ASN A 115 -2.51 13.83 8.31
C ASN A 115 -1.45 14.29 7.28
N VAL A 116 -1.25 13.53 6.18
CA VAL A 116 -0.40 13.99 5.08
C VAL A 116 -1.07 15.21 4.43
N GLN A 117 -0.38 16.35 4.48
CA GLN A 117 -0.89 17.61 3.93
C GLN A 117 -0.38 17.84 2.52
N VAL A 118 -1.28 17.99 1.57
CA VAL A 118 -0.97 18.37 0.19
C VAL A 118 -1.90 19.51 -0.20
N GLU A 119 -1.35 20.70 -0.35
CA GLU A 119 -2.11 21.96 -0.49
C GLU A 119 -3.12 22.14 0.67
N GLU A 120 -4.39 22.28 0.38
CA GLU A 120 -5.47 22.42 1.37
C GLU A 120 -6.12 21.10 1.78
N LYS A 121 -5.58 19.96 1.30
CA LYS A 121 -6.14 18.61 1.53
C LYS A 121 -5.33 17.84 2.58
N SER A 122 -6.04 17.16 3.47
CA SER A 122 -5.45 16.20 4.41
C SER A 122 -5.72 14.77 3.95
N TYR A 123 -4.70 13.91 3.98
CA TYR A 123 -4.81 12.52 3.57
C TYR A 123 -4.52 11.58 4.74
N TYR A 124 -5.31 10.52 4.84
CA TYR A 124 -5.06 9.36 5.70
C TYR A 124 -4.64 8.19 4.81
N LEU A 125 -3.39 7.75 4.95
CA LEU A 125 -2.80 6.70 4.12
C LEU A 125 -2.78 5.39 4.89
N THR A 126 -3.41 4.35 4.35
CA THR A 126 -3.46 3.01 4.94
C THR A 126 -3.37 1.95 3.85
N HIS A 127 -2.97 0.72 4.21
CA HIS A 127 -2.99 -0.36 3.22
C HIS A 127 -4.42 -0.85 2.93
N ALA A 128 -5.23 -1.12 3.96
CA ALA A 128 -6.55 -1.73 3.78
C ALA A 128 -7.68 -1.05 4.54
N GLY A 129 -7.51 -0.73 5.83
CA GLY A 129 -8.59 -0.22 6.67
C GLY A 129 -8.14 0.82 7.69
N MET A 130 -9.07 1.28 8.50
CA MET A 130 -8.85 2.26 9.56
C MET A 130 -9.02 1.61 10.94
N ILE A 131 -8.43 2.24 11.96
CA ILE A 131 -8.62 1.84 13.36
C ILE A 131 -9.33 2.95 14.13
N ASP A 132 -10.13 2.57 15.13
CA ASP A 132 -10.89 3.49 15.96
C ASP A 132 -10.01 4.15 17.04
N GLN A 133 -9.03 4.92 16.55
CA GLN A 133 -8.06 5.65 17.36
C GLN A 133 -7.59 6.91 16.64
N ILE A 134 -7.42 8.03 17.36
CA ILE A 134 -6.78 9.23 16.85
C ILE A 134 -5.27 8.99 16.80
N ILE A 135 -4.70 9.00 15.60
CA ILE A 135 -3.27 8.86 15.34
C ILE A 135 -2.79 10.18 14.73
N THR A 136 -1.76 10.76 15.31
CA THR A 136 -1.21 12.07 14.87
C THR A 136 0.10 11.96 14.10
N GLU A 137 0.82 10.85 14.29
CA GLU A 137 2.12 10.56 13.68
C GLU A 137 2.06 9.19 12.96
N PRO A 138 3.00 8.86 12.06
CA PRO A 138 3.07 7.53 11.46
C PRO A 138 3.09 6.43 12.52
N LEU A 139 2.26 5.41 12.36
CA LEU A 139 2.09 4.32 13.30
C LEU A 139 2.91 3.10 12.89
N TYR A 140 3.67 2.52 13.80
CA TYR A 140 4.59 1.41 13.53
C TYR A 140 4.16 0.12 14.21
N LEU A 141 4.66 -1.01 13.67
CA LEU A 141 4.31 -2.37 14.13
C LEU A 141 4.51 -2.58 15.64
N SER A 142 5.52 -1.94 16.25
CA SER A 142 5.83 -2.04 17.68
C SER A 142 4.84 -1.31 18.59
N GLU A 143 3.94 -0.50 18.03
CA GLU A 143 3.05 0.40 18.76
C GLU A 143 1.59 -0.08 18.77
N VAL A 144 1.29 -1.22 18.13
CA VAL A 144 -0.07 -1.72 17.92
C VAL A 144 -0.24 -3.18 18.34
N GLU A 145 -1.46 -3.54 18.69
CA GLU A 145 -1.86 -4.91 18.98
C GLU A 145 -2.24 -5.67 17.70
N ASN A 146 -2.18 -7.00 17.74
CA ASN A 146 -2.45 -7.85 16.58
C ASN A 146 -3.82 -7.60 15.91
N GLU A 147 -4.86 -7.29 16.67
CA GLU A 147 -6.20 -6.99 16.14
C GLU A 147 -6.18 -5.69 15.31
N GLN A 148 -5.50 -4.66 15.80
CA GLN A 148 -5.36 -3.39 15.08
C GLN A 148 -4.54 -3.56 13.79
N ILE A 149 -3.47 -4.38 13.83
CA ILE A 149 -2.69 -4.70 12.62
C ILE A 149 -3.59 -5.33 11.56
N PHE A 150 -4.44 -6.30 11.96
CA PHE A 150 -5.38 -6.94 11.04
C PHE A 150 -6.30 -5.90 10.39
N ASN A 151 -6.86 -4.98 11.15
CA ASN A 151 -7.73 -3.93 10.63
C ASN A 151 -7.00 -3.03 9.62
N ILE A 152 -5.73 -2.70 9.86
CA ILE A 152 -4.96 -1.82 8.97
C ILE A 152 -4.56 -2.52 7.66
N VAL A 153 -4.15 -3.81 7.71
CA VAL A 153 -3.53 -4.47 6.55
C VAL A 153 -4.38 -5.54 5.86
N TRP A 154 -5.55 -5.93 6.43
CA TRP A 154 -6.43 -6.98 5.86
C TRP A 154 -7.90 -6.62 5.76
N ASP A 155 -8.37 -5.61 6.47
CA ASP A 155 -9.79 -5.27 6.48
C ASP A 155 -10.29 -4.92 5.07
N ARG A 156 -11.57 -5.15 4.83
CA ARG A 156 -12.24 -4.86 3.55
C ARG A 156 -13.45 -3.94 3.69
N LYS A 157 -13.71 -3.40 4.88
CA LYS A 157 -14.88 -2.55 5.13
C LYS A 157 -14.92 -1.36 4.18
N LEU A 158 -13.81 -0.62 4.03
CA LEU A 158 -13.70 0.48 3.07
C LEU A 158 -14.01 0.00 1.63
N ALA A 159 -13.44 -1.12 1.21
CA ALA A 159 -13.67 -1.69 -0.12
C ALA A 159 -15.12 -2.14 -0.32
N MET A 160 -15.81 -2.62 0.73
CA MET A 160 -17.22 -3.00 0.71
C MET A 160 -18.18 -1.82 0.82
N GLY A 161 -17.66 -0.59 0.88
CA GLY A 161 -18.46 0.64 0.84
C GLY A 161 -18.89 1.13 2.22
N GLU A 162 -18.31 0.60 3.30
CA GLU A 162 -18.45 1.21 4.61
C GLU A 162 -17.59 2.48 4.66
N TYR A 163 -18.14 3.56 5.17
CA TYR A 163 -17.43 4.84 5.29
C TYR A 163 -16.77 4.99 6.65
N PRO A 164 -15.82 5.90 6.81
CA PRO A 164 -15.19 6.15 8.11
C PRO A 164 -16.19 6.36 9.26
N GLN A 165 -17.32 7.03 9.03
CA GLN A 165 -18.38 7.23 10.02
C GLN A 165 -19.09 5.94 10.46
N ASP A 166 -19.03 4.89 9.67
CA ASP A 166 -19.64 3.59 9.96
C ASP A 166 -18.67 2.66 10.71
N ILE A 167 -17.37 2.96 10.63
CA ILE A 167 -16.28 2.14 11.16
C ILE A 167 -15.74 2.71 12.47
N LEU A 168 -15.70 4.04 12.61
CA LEU A 168 -15.06 4.77 13.69
C LEU A 168 -16.10 5.28 14.72
N SER A 169 -15.68 5.43 15.95
CA SER A 169 -16.45 6.16 16.96
C SER A 169 -16.63 7.64 16.56
N ALA A 170 -17.66 8.28 17.08
CA ALA A 170 -17.97 9.67 16.71
C ALA A 170 -16.80 10.63 16.92
N GLN A 171 -16.05 10.48 18.01
CA GLN A 171 -14.89 11.32 18.32
C GLN A 171 -13.75 11.12 17.32
N VAL A 172 -13.45 9.88 16.95
CA VAL A 172 -12.37 9.56 15.98
C VAL A 172 -12.79 9.97 14.58
N TYR A 173 -14.06 9.77 14.22
CA TYR A 173 -14.60 10.21 12.95
C TYR A 173 -14.52 11.75 12.80
N GLU A 174 -14.93 12.51 13.80
CA GLU A 174 -14.86 13.98 13.81
C GLU A 174 -13.44 14.49 13.54
N TYR A 175 -12.43 13.80 14.09
CA TYR A 175 -11.03 14.14 13.83
C TYR A 175 -10.62 13.92 12.37
N TYR A 176 -11.12 12.87 11.70
CA TYR A 176 -10.78 12.52 10.32
C TYR A 176 -11.84 12.90 9.28
N GLU A 177 -12.93 13.58 9.65
CA GLU A 177 -14.08 13.84 8.75
C GLU A 177 -13.70 14.54 7.43
N ASN A 178 -12.67 15.40 7.48
CA ASN A 178 -12.17 16.14 6.33
C ASN A 178 -10.97 15.47 5.65
N SER A 179 -10.54 14.30 6.14
CA SER A 179 -9.43 13.56 5.55
C SER A 179 -9.88 12.74 4.35
N ILE A 180 -9.04 12.71 3.33
CA ILE A 180 -9.19 11.80 2.20
C ILE A 180 -8.45 10.51 2.53
N VAL A 181 -9.15 9.39 2.59
CA VAL A 181 -8.56 8.09 2.91
C VAL A 181 -8.09 7.42 1.61
N LEU A 182 -6.79 7.17 1.49
CA LEU A 182 -6.20 6.38 0.40
C LEU A 182 -5.90 4.96 0.90
N PHE A 183 -6.31 3.96 0.12
CA PHE A 183 -6.09 2.55 0.45
C PHE A 183 -5.91 1.68 -0.82
N GLY A 184 -5.52 0.40 -0.63
CA GLY A 184 -5.32 -0.60 -1.67
C GLY A 184 -5.90 -1.98 -1.30
N HIS A 185 -5.08 -3.04 -1.33
CA HIS A 185 -5.36 -4.40 -0.86
C HIS A 185 -6.48 -5.14 -1.61
N THR A 186 -7.57 -4.49 -1.91
CA THR A 186 -8.70 -5.06 -2.65
C THR A 186 -8.76 -4.44 -4.03
N ILE A 187 -8.56 -5.27 -5.07
CA ILE A 187 -8.59 -4.77 -6.45
C ILE A 187 -9.87 -3.97 -6.69
N SER A 188 -9.74 -2.79 -7.25
CA SER A 188 -10.82 -1.79 -7.35
C SER A 188 -12.07 -2.30 -8.05
N ASP A 189 -11.96 -3.21 -9.03
CA ASP A 189 -13.11 -3.85 -9.70
C ASP A 189 -13.97 -4.73 -8.77
N ARG A 190 -13.46 -5.05 -7.58
CA ARG A 190 -14.15 -5.85 -6.55
C ARG A 190 -14.70 -5.00 -5.42
N CYS A 191 -14.44 -3.70 -5.44
CA CYS A 191 -15.01 -2.79 -4.46
C CYS A 191 -16.49 -2.52 -4.78
N ALA A 192 -17.27 -2.18 -3.75
CA ALA A 192 -18.68 -1.82 -3.90
C ALA A 192 -18.88 -0.59 -4.82
N PHE A 193 -17.86 0.25 -4.96
CA PHE A 193 -17.81 1.43 -5.82
C PHE A 193 -16.76 1.29 -6.94
N GLY A 194 -16.49 0.06 -7.35
CA GLY A 194 -15.46 -0.27 -8.32
C GLY A 194 -15.63 0.45 -9.66
N LYS A 195 -14.50 0.81 -10.26
CA LYS A 195 -14.43 1.46 -11.58
C LYS A 195 -13.56 0.65 -12.50
N THR A 196 -14.04 0.45 -13.72
CA THR A 196 -13.29 -0.20 -14.79
C THR A 196 -13.21 0.72 -16.01
N ASP A 197 -12.19 0.50 -16.84
CA ASP A 197 -12.12 1.13 -18.16
C ASP A 197 -13.04 0.47 -19.20
N LYS A 198 -12.95 0.92 -20.45
CA LYS A 198 -13.76 0.40 -21.57
C LYS A 198 -13.47 -1.08 -21.89
N GLU A 199 -12.29 -1.59 -21.49
CA GLU A 199 -11.88 -2.97 -21.73
C GLU A 199 -12.16 -3.88 -20.51
N GLY A 200 -12.76 -3.31 -19.44
CA GLY A 200 -13.09 -4.02 -18.22
C GLY A 200 -11.93 -4.11 -17.23
N GLY A 201 -10.80 -3.45 -17.49
CA GLY A 201 -9.65 -3.40 -16.58
C GLY A 201 -9.90 -2.48 -15.38
N PRO A 202 -9.44 -2.84 -14.16
CA PRO A 202 -9.66 -2.04 -12.96
C PRO A 202 -8.96 -0.67 -13.06
N CYS A 203 -9.63 0.36 -12.52
CA CYS A 203 -9.12 1.72 -12.43
C CYS A 203 -9.18 2.22 -10.99
N ILE A 204 -8.42 3.24 -10.67
CA ILE A 204 -8.55 3.95 -9.39
C ILE A 204 -10.02 4.28 -9.17
N SER A 205 -10.57 3.87 -8.04
CA SER A 205 -11.98 4.07 -7.73
C SER A 205 -12.15 4.99 -6.53
N ARG A 206 -13.12 5.90 -6.64
CA ARG A 206 -13.38 6.91 -5.61
C ARG A 206 -14.84 6.93 -5.23
N ASN A 207 -15.10 7.03 -3.92
CA ASN A 207 -16.42 7.27 -3.38
C ASN A 207 -16.33 8.27 -2.22
N ARG A 208 -16.92 9.46 -2.37
CA ARG A 208 -16.76 10.57 -1.42
C ARG A 208 -15.28 10.86 -1.13
N ASN A 209 -14.85 10.67 0.13
CA ASN A 209 -13.49 10.90 0.60
C ASN A 209 -12.64 9.62 0.72
N ILE A 210 -13.10 8.47 0.21
CA ILE A 210 -12.30 7.24 0.14
C ILE A 210 -11.87 6.95 -1.29
N ILE A 211 -10.60 6.59 -1.50
CA ILE A 211 -10.00 6.32 -2.82
C ILE A 211 -9.21 5.02 -2.74
N ASN A 212 -9.55 4.07 -3.60
CA ASN A 212 -8.82 2.82 -3.76
C ASN A 212 -7.85 2.91 -4.94
N LEU A 213 -6.58 2.58 -4.70
CA LEU A 213 -5.50 2.65 -5.68
C LEU A 213 -5.09 1.28 -6.27
N ASP A 214 -5.58 0.14 -5.74
CA ASP A 214 -5.23 -1.18 -6.25
C ASP A 214 -5.93 -1.45 -7.59
N CYS A 215 -5.18 -1.34 -8.68
CA CYS A 215 -5.62 -1.61 -10.04
C CYS A 215 -5.21 -3.01 -10.55
N GLY A 216 -4.91 -3.95 -9.66
CA GLY A 216 -4.64 -5.34 -10.00
C GLY A 216 -3.26 -5.62 -10.60
N CYS A 217 -2.25 -4.81 -10.29
CA CYS A 217 -0.86 -4.98 -10.77
C CYS A 217 -0.33 -6.40 -10.50
N ALA A 218 -0.63 -6.95 -9.31
CA ALA A 218 -0.33 -8.34 -8.94
C ALA A 218 -0.89 -9.40 -9.90
N LYS A 219 -1.96 -9.12 -10.59
CA LYS A 219 -2.65 -10.01 -11.54
C LYS A 219 -2.35 -9.69 -13.01
N LYS A 220 -1.27 -8.95 -13.26
CA LYS A 220 -0.87 -8.50 -14.58
C LYS A 220 -1.95 -7.67 -15.28
N GLN A 221 -2.66 -6.85 -14.52
CA GLN A 221 -3.64 -5.90 -15.04
C GLN A 221 -2.98 -4.53 -15.20
N LYS A 222 -3.15 -3.62 -14.24
CA LYS A 222 -2.57 -2.28 -14.31
C LYS A 222 -1.90 -1.88 -13.01
N LEU A 223 -0.88 -1.04 -13.13
CA LEU A 223 -0.42 -0.17 -12.05
C LEU A 223 -1.13 1.18 -12.21
N GLY A 224 -1.90 1.57 -11.19
CA GLY A 224 -2.49 2.90 -11.07
C GLY A 224 -1.61 3.80 -10.20
N CYS A 225 -1.50 5.07 -10.57
CA CYS A 225 -0.82 6.09 -9.77
C CYS A 225 -1.68 7.36 -9.76
N LEU A 226 -1.89 7.96 -8.60
CA LEU A 226 -2.70 9.15 -8.37
C LEU A 226 -1.79 10.33 -8.00
N ARG A 227 -1.95 11.48 -8.66
CA ARG A 227 -1.37 12.73 -8.20
C ARG A 227 -2.33 13.40 -7.21
N LEU A 228 -1.83 13.78 -6.05
CA LEU A 228 -2.66 14.20 -4.92
C LEU A 228 -3.17 15.63 -5.03
N GLU A 229 -2.44 16.51 -5.71
CA GLU A 229 -2.82 17.90 -5.91
C GLU A 229 -4.16 18.06 -6.64
N ASP A 230 -4.35 17.31 -7.73
CA ASP A 230 -5.47 17.47 -8.66
C ASP A 230 -6.22 16.19 -8.99
N PHE A 231 -5.87 15.08 -8.33
CA PHE A 231 -6.41 13.73 -8.58
C PHE A 231 -6.20 13.22 -10.01
N LYS A 232 -5.14 13.67 -10.69
CA LYS A 232 -4.80 13.13 -12.00
C LYS A 232 -4.37 11.66 -11.87
N GLU A 233 -5.04 10.81 -12.63
CA GLU A 233 -4.81 9.37 -12.66
C GLU A 233 -3.84 9.01 -13.80
N PHE A 234 -2.86 8.13 -13.51
CA PHE A 234 -1.94 7.57 -14.48
C PHE A 234 -2.02 6.05 -14.43
N TYR A 235 -1.86 5.40 -15.58
CA TYR A 235 -1.98 3.95 -15.68
C TYR A 235 -0.94 3.35 -16.59
N LEU A 236 -0.40 2.18 -16.19
CA LEU A 236 0.44 1.33 -17.03
C LEU A 236 -0.06 -0.11 -16.98
N ASN A 237 -0.18 -0.74 -18.14
CA ASN A 237 -0.41 -2.18 -18.22
C ASN A 237 0.87 -2.95 -17.83
N VAL A 238 0.69 -4.07 -17.12
CA VAL A 238 1.75 -4.97 -16.66
C VAL A 238 2.09 -5.99 -17.71
#